data_344e0d8b783c4be79dd78f02f70f37d0
#
_entry.id   344e0d8b783c4be79dd78f02f70f37d0
#
_cell.length_a   1.000
_cell.length_b   1.000
_cell.length_c   1.000
_cell.angle_alpha   90.00
_cell.angle_beta   90.00
_cell.angle_gamma   90.00
#
_symmetry.space_group_name_H-M   'P 1'
#
loop_
_entity.id
_entity.type
_entity.pdbx_description
1 polymer ?
#
loop_
_entity_poly.entity_id
_entity_poly.type
_entity_poly.pdbx_seq_one_letter_code
_entity_poly.pdbx_strand_id
1 'polypeptide(L)'
;MKKKLIVPLKDAVTGVLHGGAGRYRVLIDKEISGAKHFSLLVNTSNAGTKGSEHKHEVEHCWYILSGRGTMYMGGEPFEIGPEMAIFTPAHVMHKVDVGPDEDLTYVVIYAPPGPEQQLKRLGARAFEDK
;
A
#
# COMPACT_ATOMS: atom_id res chain seq x y z
N MET A 1 -20.04 9.39 15.88
CA MET A 1 -18.60 9.45 16.19
C MET A 1 -17.94 10.55 15.39
N LYS A 2 -17.05 11.29 16.05
CA LYS A 2 -16.43 12.43 15.41
C LYS A 2 -15.34 11.99 14.45
N LYS A 3 -15.34 12.52 13.21
CA LYS A 3 -14.33 12.20 12.22
C LYS A 3 -13.03 12.92 12.55
N LYS A 4 -11.91 12.29 12.19
CA LYS A 4 -10.58 12.84 12.44
C LYS A 4 -10.03 13.47 11.16
N LEU A 5 -9.66 14.72 11.26
CA LEU A 5 -9.09 15.46 10.12
C LEU A 5 -7.56 15.46 10.14
N ILE A 6 -6.97 15.24 11.30
CA ILE A 6 -5.51 15.16 11.47
C ILE A 6 -5.25 13.85 12.20
N VAL A 7 -4.45 12.98 11.58
CA VAL A 7 -4.26 11.63 12.08
C VAL A 7 -2.75 11.35 12.22
N PRO A 8 -2.23 11.36 13.44
CA PRO A 8 -0.84 10.93 13.66
C PRO A 8 -0.67 9.46 13.30
N LEU A 9 0.51 9.09 12.85
CA LEU A 9 0.77 7.71 12.43
C LEU A 9 0.47 6.69 13.54
N LYS A 10 0.74 7.04 14.77
CA LYS A 10 0.48 6.15 15.91
C LYS A 10 -1.01 5.81 16.09
N ASP A 11 -1.89 6.63 15.52
CA ASP A 11 -3.33 6.44 15.63
C ASP A 11 -3.94 5.74 14.40
N ALA A 12 -3.11 5.28 13.48
CA ALA A 12 -3.59 4.62 12.27
C ALA A 12 -4.32 3.31 12.59
N VAL A 13 -5.24 2.94 11.72
CA VAL A 13 -5.81 1.59 11.75
C VAL A 13 -4.80 0.67 11.09
N THR A 14 -4.30 -0.32 11.83
CA THR A 14 -3.17 -1.12 11.39
C THR A 14 -3.50 -2.60 11.35
N GLY A 15 -2.79 -3.33 10.54
CA GLY A 15 -2.89 -4.78 10.41
C GLY A 15 -1.78 -5.32 9.55
N VAL A 16 -1.90 -6.58 9.17
CA VAL A 16 -0.86 -7.33 8.49
C VAL A 16 -1.10 -7.33 6.99
N LEU A 17 -0.01 -7.27 6.21
CA LEU A 17 -0.02 -7.35 4.76
C LEU A 17 0.48 -8.72 4.28
N HIS A 18 -0.08 -9.20 3.19
CA HIS A 18 0.51 -10.28 2.38
C HIS A 18 1.07 -11.44 3.20
N GLY A 19 0.21 -12.08 4.00
CA GLY A 19 0.63 -13.26 4.74
C GLY A 19 1.64 -13.02 5.84
N GLY A 20 1.76 -11.79 6.32
CA GLY A 20 2.70 -11.45 7.38
C GLY A 20 4.00 -10.81 6.89
N ALA A 21 4.10 -10.56 5.58
CA ALA A 21 5.30 -9.98 4.99
C ALA A 21 5.41 -8.48 5.18
N GLY A 22 4.47 -7.87 5.90
CA GLY A 22 4.49 -6.45 6.17
C GLY A 22 3.26 -6.04 6.95
N ARG A 23 3.02 -4.73 7.02
CA ARG A 23 1.86 -4.21 7.72
C ARG A 23 1.32 -2.97 7.00
N TYR A 24 0.00 -2.80 7.09
CA TYR A 24 -0.65 -1.60 6.57
C TYR A 24 -1.00 -0.67 7.72
N ARG A 25 -1.09 0.60 7.42
CA ARG A 25 -1.54 1.62 8.38
C ARG A 25 -2.41 2.60 7.61
N VAL A 26 -3.72 2.53 7.87
CA VAL A 26 -4.68 3.41 7.22
C VAL A 26 -4.81 4.68 8.04
N LEU A 27 -4.53 5.81 7.42
CA LEU A 27 -4.59 7.12 8.08
C LEU A 27 -5.84 7.89 7.67
N ILE A 28 -6.19 7.87 6.39
CA ILE A 28 -7.35 8.61 5.89
C ILE A 28 -8.21 7.66 5.08
N ASP A 29 -9.48 7.53 5.47
CA ASP A 29 -10.47 6.81 4.69
C ASP A 29 -11.86 7.31 5.06
N LYS A 30 -12.89 6.66 4.52
CA LYS A 30 -14.27 7.11 4.75
C LYS A 30 -14.67 7.02 6.22
N GLU A 31 -14.14 6.05 6.95
CA GLU A 31 -14.52 5.85 8.35
C GLU A 31 -13.74 6.74 9.30
N ILE A 32 -12.44 6.89 9.04
CA ILE A 32 -11.58 7.71 9.91
C ILE A 32 -11.89 9.18 9.75
N SER A 33 -11.90 9.66 8.50
CA SER A 33 -11.94 11.09 8.19
C SER A 33 -13.18 11.53 7.42
N GLY A 34 -13.99 10.60 6.92
CA GLY A 34 -15.10 10.92 6.04
C GLY A 34 -14.66 11.23 4.63
N ALA A 35 -13.48 10.80 4.23
CA ALA A 35 -12.97 11.04 2.89
C ALA A 35 -13.82 10.31 1.86
N LYS A 36 -14.15 10.99 0.77
CA LYS A 36 -15.06 10.45 -0.25
C LYS A 36 -14.33 10.02 -1.52
N HIS A 37 -13.19 10.62 -1.82
CA HIS A 37 -12.57 10.49 -3.13
C HIS A 37 -11.23 9.81 -3.12
N PHE A 38 -10.66 9.55 -1.96
CA PHE A 38 -9.36 8.87 -1.87
C PHE A 38 -9.18 8.27 -0.48
N SER A 39 -8.20 7.40 -0.35
CA SER A 39 -7.70 6.94 0.94
C SER A 39 -6.19 7.07 0.95
N LEU A 40 -5.60 7.19 2.15
CA LEU A 40 -4.16 7.33 2.31
C LEU A 40 -3.67 6.38 3.39
N LEU A 41 -2.65 5.59 3.03
CA LEU A 41 -2.04 4.61 3.91
C LEU A 41 -0.53 4.84 3.95
N VAL A 42 0.09 4.39 5.03
CA VAL A 42 1.55 4.24 5.11
C VAL A 42 1.81 2.77 5.41
N ASN A 43 2.41 2.09 4.45
CA ASN A 43 2.65 0.65 4.54
C ASN A 43 4.13 0.35 4.63
N THR A 44 4.45 -0.77 5.28
CA THR A 44 5.82 -1.27 5.34
C THR A 44 5.82 -2.72 4.90
N SER A 45 6.70 -3.06 3.97
CA SER A 45 6.95 -4.43 3.56
C SER A 45 8.35 -4.83 4.04
N ASN A 46 8.45 -6.03 4.60
CA ASN A 46 9.69 -6.46 5.27
C ASN A 46 10.82 -6.69 4.28
N ALA A 47 12.04 -6.43 4.74
CA ALA A 47 13.25 -6.66 3.94
C ALA A 47 13.25 -8.08 3.37
N GLY A 48 13.64 -8.21 2.11
CA GLY A 48 13.78 -9.52 1.45
C GLY A 48 12.48 -10.16 1.01
N THR A 49 11.34 -9.49 1.21
CA THR A 49 10.04 -10.06 0.82
C THR A 49 9.89 -10.09 -0.69
N LYS A 50 9.40 -11.22 -1.21
CA LYS A 50 9.03 -11.36 -2.61
C LYS A 50 7.52 -11.15 -2.72
N GLY A 51 7.11 -10.20 -3.55
CA GLY A 51 5.71 -9.90 -3.75
C GLY A 51 5.00 -10.93 -4.60
N SER A 52 3.66 -10.87 -4.56
CA SER A 52 2.80 -11.66 -5.44
C SER A 52 2.12 -10.71 -6.41
N GLU A 53 2.05 -11.11 -7.67
CA GLU A 53 1.41 -10.26 -8.66
C GLU A 53 -0.07 -10.12 -8.40
N HIS A 54 -0.56 -8.89 -8.48
CA HIS A 54 -1.98 -8.60 -8.32
C HIS A 54 -2.30 -7.30 -9.06
N LYS A 55 -3.59 -6.99 -9.14
CA LYS A 55 -4.05 -5.76 -9.78
C LYS A 55 -5.26 -5.24 -9.04
N HIS A 56 -5.51 -3.95 -9.21
CA HIS A 56 -6.69 -3.31 -8.65
C HIS A 56 -7.51 -2.70 -9.77
N GLU A 57 -8.80 -2.51 -9.52
CA GLU A 57 -9.69 -1.85 -10.45
C GLU A 57 -9.54 -0.33 -10.42
N VAL A 58 -8.83 0.18 -9.43
CA VAL A 58 -8.63 1.62 -9.25
C VAL A 58 -7.17 1.97 -9.44
N GLU A 59 -6.92 3.20 -9.83
CA GLU A 59 -5.56 3.72 -9.85
C GLU A 59 -5.04 3.89 -8.44
N HIS A 60 -3.72 3.80 -8.27
CA HIS A 60 -3.12 4.22 -7.03
C HIS A 60 -1.70 4.68 -7.28
N CYS A 61 -1.15 5.35 -6.29
CA CYS A 61 0.23 5.78 -6.36
C CYS A 61 0.92 5.50 -5.04
N TRP A 62 2.23 5.37 -5.12
CA TRP A 62 3.08 5.22 -3.96
C TRP A 62 4.06 6.37 -3.93
N TYR A 63 4.50 6.72 -2.73
CA TYR A 63 5.67 7.58 -2.55
C TYR A 63 6.57 6.90 -1.54
N ILE A 64 7.81 6.59 -1.93
CA ILE A 64 8.73 5.80 -1.11
C ILE A 64 9.36 6.71 -0.05
N LEU A 65 9.22 6.32 1.21
CA LEU A 65 9.82 7.05 2.32
C LEU A 65 11.21 6.50 2.66
N SER A 66 11.35 5.17 2.66
CA SER A 66 12.63 4.52 2.98
C SER A 66 12.64 3.12 2.38
N GLY A 67 13.85 2.60 2.18
CA GLY A 67 14.01 1.26 1.64
C GLY A 67 14.16 1.26 0.13
N ARG A 68 14.49 0.09 -0.43
CA ARG A 68 14.71 -0.10 -1.86
C ARG A 68 14.15 -1.44 -2.30
N GLY A 69 13.85 -1.55 -3.58
CA GLY A 69 13.34 -2.79 -4.13
C GLY A 69 13.19 -2.70 -5.63
N THR A 70 12.50 -3.71 -6.19
CA THR A 70 12.18 -3.75 -7.62
C THR A 70 10.67 -3.83 -7.76
N MET A 71 10.10 -2.87 -8.45
CA MET A 71 8.66 -2.86 -8.77
C MET A 71 8.49 -3.45 -10.16
N TYR A 72 7.63 -4.47 -10.25
CA TYR A 72 7.28 -5.06 -11.54
C TYR A 72 5.91 -4.50 -11.94
N MET A 73 5.85 -3.90 -13.10
CA MET A 73 4.64 -3.27 -13.61
C MET A 73 4.36 -3.85 -14.99
N GLY A 74 3.27 -4.64 -15.09
CA GLY A 74 2.98 -5.35 -16.34
C GLY A 74 4.11 -6.29 -16.73
N GLY A 75 4.81 -6.85 -15.74
CA GLY A 75 5.94 -7.73 -15.98
C GLY A 75 7.29 -7.04 -16.18
N GLU A 76 7.29 -5.72 -16.29
CA GLU A 76 8.51 -4.96 -16.53
C GLU A 76 9.11 -4.47 -15.22
N PRO A 77 10.42 -4.71 -14.97
CA PRO A 77 11.05 -4.33 -13.70
C PRO A 77 11.52 -2.88 -13.67
N PHE A 78 11.35 -2.23 -12.51
CA PHE A 78 11.83 -0.87 -12.26
C PHE A 78 12.46 -0.84 -10.88
N GLU A 79 13.68 -0.32 -10.77
CA GLU A 79 14.32 -0.13 -9.48
C GLU A 79 13.70 1.06 -8.78
N ILE A 80 13.34 0.88 -7.49
CA ILE A 80 12.70 1.95 -6.71
C ILE A 80 13.45 2.18 -5.42
N GLY A 81 13.35 3.39 -4.91
CA GLY A 81 14.01 3.82 -3.68
C GLY A 81 13.41 5.10 -3.15
N PRO A 82 14.03 5.68 -2.09
CA PRO A 82 13.47 6.84 -1.42
C PRO A 82 13.22 8.01 -2.37
N GLU A 83 12.15 8.74 -2.09
CA GLU A 83 11.79 9.97 -2.79
C GLU A 83 11.38 9.73 -4.25
N MET A 84 10.91 8.52 -4.54
CA MET A 84 10.34 8.20 -5.85
C MET A 84 8.84 8.02 -5.73
N ALA A 85 8.11 8.57 -6.69
CA ALA A 85 6.66 8.34 -6.83
C ALA A 85 6.44 7.26 -7.86
N ILE A 86 5.45 6.39 -7.62
CA ILE A 86 5.12 5.30 -8.52
C ILE A 86 3.63 5.40 -8.84
N PHE A 87 3.29 5.46 -10.11
CA PHE A 87 1.89 5.44 -10.54
C PHE A 87 1.54 4.04 -11.01
N THR A 88 0.47 3.47 -10.46
CA THR A 88 -0.03 2.17 -10.88
C THR A 88 -1.38 2.37 -11.56
N PRO A 89 -1.43 2.19 -12.89
CA PRO A 89 -2.70 2.30 -13.62
C PRO A 89 -3.67 1.21 -13.17
N ALA A 90 -4.97 1.49 -13.34
CA ALA A 90 -6.00 0.50 -13.09
C ALA A 90 -5.76 -0.73 -13.96
N HIS A 91 -6.05 -1.90 -13.41
CA HIS A 91 -6.01 -3.19 -14.11
C HIS A 91 -4.62 -3.66 -14.57
N VAL A 92 -3.55 -3.00 -14.15
CA VAL A 92 -2.19 -3.42 -14.49
C VAL A 92 -1.64 -4.32 -13.38
N MET A 93 -1.18 -5.50 -13.76
CA MET A 93 -0.55 -6.43 -12.82
C MET A 93 0.72 -5.82 -12.27
N HIS A 94 0.89 -5.89 -10.96
CA HIS A 94 2.09 -5.34 -10.32
C HIS A 94 2.47 -6.14 -9.10
N LYS A 95 3.72 -6.05 -8.73
CA LYS A 95 4.24 -6.57 -7.46
C LYS A 95 5.53 -5.84 -7.14
N VAL A 96 5.94 -5.93 -5.87
CA VAL A 96 7.23 -5.39 -5.45
C VAL A 96 8.03 -6.48 -4.74
N ASP A 97 9.30 -6.60 -5.10
CA ASP A 97 10.27 -7.39 -4.38
C ASP A 97 11.13 -6.43 -3.59
N VAL A 98 11.15 -6.60 -2.26
CA VAL A 98 11.88 -5.70 -1.37
C VAL A 98 13.33 -6.15 -1.29
N GLY A 99 14.25 -5.18 -1.33
CA GLY A 99 15.66 -5.49 -1.21
C GLY A 99 15.99 -6.11 0.15
N PRO A 100 17.16 -6.76 0.27
CA PRO A 100 17.48 -7.55 1.47
C PRO A 100 17.94 -6.73 2.67
N ASP A 101 18.27 -5.45 2.49
CA ASP A 101 19.00 -4.72 3.50
C ASP A 101 18.11 -3.95 4.47
N GLU A 102 16.89 -3.60 4.07
CA GLU A 102 15.99 -2.85 4.95
C GLU A 102 14.55 -2.97 4.47
N ASP A 103 13.62 -2.68 5.38
CA ASP A 103 12.20 -2.68 5.05
C ASP A 103 11.88 -1.55 4.08
N LEU A 104 10.85 -1.74 3.28
CA LEU A 104 10.35 -0.73 2.35
C LEU A 104 9.13 -0.07 2.97
N THR A 105 9.20 1.24 3.21
CA THR A 105 8.09 2.01 3.77
C THR A 105 7.64 3.05 2.75
N TYR A 106 6.34 3.12 2.52
CA TYR A 106 5.81 3.96 1.46
C TYR A 106 4.40 4.43 1.77
N VAL A 107 4.08 5.61 1.24
CA VAL A 107 2.72 6.14 1.26
C VAL A 107 1.97 5.54 0.08
N VAL A 108 0.71 5.17 0.30
CA VAL A 108 -0.18 4.68 -0.77
C VAL A 108 -1.43 5.55 -0.79
N ILE A 109 -1.82 5.97 -1.97
CA ILE A 109 -3.08 6.70 -2.17
C ILE A 109 -3.91 5.94 -3.19
N TYR A 110 -5.13 5.57 -2.81
CA TYR A 110 -6.11 4.96 -3.71
C TYR A 110 -7.17 6.00 -4.07
N ALA A 111 -7.39 6.19 -5.36
CA ALA A 111 -8.40 7.14 -5.85
C ALA A 111 -9.05 6.57 -7.12
N PRO A 112 -10.32 6.12 -7.02
CA PRO A 112 -11.20 6.18 -5.85
C PRO A 112 -10.76 5.19 -4.76
N PRO A 113 -11.24 5.40 -3.53
CA PRO A 113 -10.92 4.49 -2.43
C PRO A 113 -11.61 3.15 -2.63
N GLY A 114 -11.15 2.15 -1.90
CA GLY A 114 -11.73 0.80 -1.95
C GLY A 114 -10.76 -0.25 -1.44
N PRO A 115 -9.53 -0.33 -1.99
CA PRO A 115 -8.59 -1.38 -1.56
C PRO A 115 -8.27 -1.35 -0.06
N GLU A 116 -8.25 -0.17 0.58
CA GLU A 116 -8.01 -0.09 2.02
C GLU A 116 -9.10 -0.81 2.83
N GLN A 117 -10.33 -0.84 2.31
CA GLN A 117 -11.42 -1.55 2.99
C GLN A 117 -11.20 -3.05 2.91
N GLN A 118 -10.64 -3.52 1.81
CA GLN A 118 -10.29 -4.93 1.66
C GLN A 118 -9.18 -5.32 2.63
N LEU A 119 -8.17 -4.46 2.80
CA LEU A 119 -7.12 -4.68 3.80
C LEU A 119 -7.71 -4.75 5.20
N LYS A 120 -8.59 -3.84 5.54
CA LYS A 120 -9.20 -3.80 6.88
C LYS A 120 -10.06 -5.04 7.14
N ARG A 121 -10.70 -5.59 6.09
CA ARG A 121 -11.58 -6.76 6.23
C ARG A 121 -10.81 -8.07 6.20
N LEU A 122 -9.83 -8.21 5.30
CA LEU A 122 -9.16 -9.47 5.04
C LEU A 122 -7.75 -9.55 5.61
N GLY A 123 -7.13 -8.39 5.92
CA GLY A 123 -5.79 -8.36 6.49
C GLY A 123 -4.77 -9.08 5.60
N ALA A 124 -4.08 -10.06 6.18
CA ALA A 124 -3.01 -10.77 5.49
C ALA A 124 -3.46 -11.48 4.21
N ARG A 125 -4.77 -11.69 4.05
CA ARG A 125 -5.31 -12.38 2.88
C ARG A 125 -5.82 -11.42 1.81
N ALA A 126 -5.68 -10.12 2.03
CA ALA A 126 -6.14 -9.14 1.06
C ALA A 126 -5.38 -9.33 -0.25
N PHE A 127 -6.11 -9.29 -1.37
CA PHE A 127 -5.56 -9.37 -2.72
C PHE A 127 -4.96 -10.74 -3.08
N GLU A 128 -5.27 -11.80 -2.32
CA GLU A 128 -4.73 -13.12 -2.61
C GLU A 128 -5.33 -13.78 -3.85
N ASP A 129 -6.61 -13.58 -4.09
CA ASP A 129 -7.32 -14.27 -5.15
C ASP A 129 -7.34 -13.45 -6.42
N LYS A 130 -6.21 -13.34 -7.11
CA LYS A 130 -6.11 -12.50 -8.31
C LYS A 130 -5.70 -13.26 -9.54
#